data_925b7ba820cc4b052029d3beb066098c
#
_entry.id   925b7ba820cc4b052029d3beb066098c
#
_cell.length_a   1.000
_cell.length_b   1.000
_cell.length_c   1.000
_cell.angle_alpha   90.00
_cell.angle_beta   90.00
_cell.angle_gamma   90.00
#
_symmetry.space_group_name_H-M   'P 1'
#
loop_
_entity.id
_entity.type
_entity.pdbx_description
1 polymer ?
#
loop_
_entity_poly.entity_id
_entity_poly.type
_entity_poly.pdbx_seq_one_letter_code
_entity_poly.pdbx_strand_id
1 'polypeptide(L)'
;ARRQRQMCIRDSNGPLNGLLQSLHLIQHPIPFLSDPVWAKFSIILVNMWIGIPFTMLVATGIIMNLPSEQIEAAEIDGASKLQIFKSITFPQILLIMAPSLIQQFIGNINNFNVIYFLTGGGPTNSSYYQAGSTDLLVTWLYKLTVSAKDYNLASVIGILIFAISAAFSLLAYTRSASFKEGTAK
;
A
#
# COMPACT_ATOMS: atom_id res chain seq x y z
N ALA A 1 23.95 -2.83 -17.94
CA ALA A 1 23.41 -2.61 -19.30
C ALA A 1 22.14 -3.41 -19.59
N ARG A 2 22.07 -4.70 -19.20
CA ARG A 2 20.90 -5.57 -19.51
C ARG A 2 19.63 -5.16 -18.74
N ARG A 3 19.75 -4.73 -17.47
CA ARG A 3 18.61 -4.26 -16.66
C ARG A 3 18.08 -2.90 -17.14
N GLN A 4 18.95 -1.96 -17.54
CA GLN A 4 18.54 -0.69 -18.10
C GLN A 4 17.81 -0.84 -19.44
N ARG A 5 18.26 -1.76 -20.32
CA ARG A 5 17.55 -2.06 -21.57
C ARG A 5 16.16 -2.65 -21.34
N GLN A 6 15.98 -3.50 -20.32
CA GLN A 6 14.66 -4.05 -19.99
C GLN A 6 13.72 -2.97 -19.41
N MET A 7 14.24 -1.98 -18.70
CA MET A 7 13.46 -0.85 -18.20
C MET A 7 12.97 0.04 -19.35
N CYS A 8 13.85 0.41 -20.30
CA CYS A 8 13.48 1.23 -21.46
C CYS A 8 12.46 0.54 -22.39
N ILE A 9 12.56 -0.79 -22.58
CA ILE A 9 11.63 -1.55 -23.43
C ILE A 9 10.25 -1.68 -22.75
N ARG A 10 10.19 -1.70 -21.44
CA ARG A 10 8.92 -1.75 -20.69
C ARG A 10 8.19 -0.40 -20.62
N ASP A 11 8.91 0.70 -20.66
CA ASP A 11 8.34 2.02 -20.41
C ASP A 11 7.73 2.66 -21.67
N SER A 12 8.52 2.99 -22.67
CA SER A 12 8.03 3.68 -23.86
C SER A 12 7.39 2.75 -24.90
N ASN A 13 7.92 1.53 -25.07
CA ASN A 13 7.42 0.52 -26.01
C ASN A 13 6.76 -0.68 -25.32
N GLY A 14 6.29 -0.51 -24.09
CA GLY A 14 5.62 -1.56 -23.34
C GLY A 14 4.23 -1.87 -23.89
N PRO A 15 3.69 -3.07 -23.61
CA PRO A 15 2.37 -3.50 -24.12
C PRO A 15 1.23 -2.57 -23.67
N LEU A 16 1.38 -1.90 -22.52
CA LEU A 16 0.40 -0.94 -22.04
C LEU A 16 0.33 0.30 -22.93
N ASN A 17 1.48 0.89 -23.28
CA ASN A 17 1.53 2.03 -24.21
C ASN A 17 1.05 1.62 -25.60
N GLY A 18 1.41 0.42 -26.07
CA GLY A 18 0.94 -0.11 -27.33
C GLY A 18 -0.58 -0.27 -27.37
N LEU A 19 -1.19 -0.75 -26.30
CA LEU A 19 -2.65 -0.89 -26.19
C LEU A 19 -3.35 0.47 -26.14
N LEU A 20 -2.83 1.42 -25.37
CA LEU A 20 -3.38 2.77 -25.28
C LEU A 20 -3.28 3.53 -26.62
N GLN A 21 -2.19 3.33 -27.37
CA GLN A 21 -2.03 3.91 -28.71
C GLN A 21 -2.96 3.25 -29.73
N SER A 22 -3.13 1.92 -29.69
CA SER A 22 -4.05 1.22 -30.59
C SER A 22 -5.51 1.61 -30.36
N LEU A 23 -5.88 1.96 -29.13
CA LEU A 23 -7.19 2.51 -28.76
C LEU A 23 -7.32 4.03 -29.04
N HIS A 24 -6.31 4.67 -29.62
CA HIS A 24 -6.24 6.12 -29.89
C HIS A 24 -6.46 7.01 -28.64
N LEU A 25 -6.21 6.46 -27.43
CA LEU A 25 -6.36 7.19 -26.17
C LEU A 25 -5.16 8.13 -25.89
N ILE A 26 -3.99 7.79 -26.43
CA ILE A 26 -2.76 8.60 -26.29
C ILE A 26 -2.08 8.74 -27.65
N GLN A 27 -1.51 9.93 -27.91
CA GLN A 27 -0.73 10.20 -29.12
C GLN A 27 0.76 9.89 -28.93
N HIS A 28 1.26 10.08 -27.71
CA HIS A 28 2.66 9.82 -27.34
C HIS A 28 2.74 8.79 -26.21
N PRO A 29 3.80 7.95 -26.20
CA PRO A 29 3.98 6.98 -25.13
C PRO A 29 4.19 7.68 -23.79
N ILE A 30 3.49 7.21 -22.74
CA ILE A 30 3.63 7.73 -21.38
C ILE A 30 4.83 7.06 -20.70
N PRO A 31 5.75 7.81 -20.10
CA PRO A 31 6.92 7.26 -19.41
C PRO A 31 6.54 6.78 -17.99
N PHE A 32 5.76 5.69 -17.89
CA PHE A 32 5.20 5.19 -16.63
C PHE A 32 6.23 4.89 -15.55
N LEU A 33 7.47 4.53 -15.90
CA LEU A 33 8.51 4.13 -14.97
C LEU A 33 9.76 5.03 -15.01
N SER A 34 9.92 5.84 -16.06
CA SER A 34 11.09 6.71 -16.25
C SER A 34 10.88 8.13 -15.74
N ASP A 35 9.63 8.57 -15.65
CA ASP A 35 9.30 9.86 -15.03
C ASP A 35 8.97 9.66 -13.55
N PRO A 36 9.50 10.50 -12.62
CA PRO A 36 9.28 10.36 -11.18
C PRO A 36 7.82 10.41 -10.75
N VAL A 37 6.99 11.21 -11.41
CA VAL A 37 5.59 11.39 -11.06
C VAL A 37 4.78 10.19 -11.52
N TRP A 38 4.95 9.80 -12.79
CA TRP A 38 4.29 8.62 -13.36
C TRP A 38 4.71 7.33 -12.67
N ALA A 39 5.98 7.20 -12.28
CA ALA A 39 6.48 6.03 -11.56
C ALA A 39 5.80 5.86 -10.19
N LYS A 40 5.63 6.96 -9.44
CA LYS A 40 4.89 6.96 -8.18
C LYS A 40 3.42 6.58 -8.38
N PHE A 41 2.77 7.17 -9.40
CA PHE A 41 1.38 6.84 -9.73
C PHE A 41 1.22 5.35 -10.10
N SER A 42 2.13 4.81 -10.91
CA SER A 42 2.14 3.40 -11.29
C SER A 42 2.30 2.47 -10.09
N ILE A 43 3.18 2.81 -9.14
CA ILE A 43 3.36 2.06 -7.89
C ILE A 43 2.08 2.05 -7.07
N ILE A 44 1.44 3.22 -6.90
CA ILE A 44 0.19 3.33 -6.14
C ILE A 44 -0.90 2.46 -6.79
N LEU A 45 -1.05 2.55 -8.10
CA LEU A 45 -2.05 1.79 -8.84
C LEU A 45 -1.84 0.28 -8.70
N VAL A 46 -0.60 -0.20 -8.89
CA VAL A 46 -0.26 -1.62 -8.72
C VAL A 46 -0.45 -2.07 -7.28
N ASN A 47 -0.06 -1.24 -6.31
CA ASN A 47 -0.24 -1.56 -4.90
C ASN A 47 -1.72 -1.65 -4.50
N MET A 48 -2.56 -0.75 -5.03
CA MET A 48 -4.02 -0.83 -4.87
C MET A 48 -4.59 -2.10 -5.49
N TRP A 49 -4.14 -2.45 -6.71
CA TRP A 49 -4.57 -3.67 -7.40
C TRP A 49 -4.28 -4.94 -6.59
N ILE A 50 -3.16 -4.98 -5.88
CA ILE A 50 -2.78 -6.10 -5.01
C ILE A 50 -3.55 -6.05 -3.68
N GLY A 51 -3.70 -4.87 -3.09
CA GLY A 51 -4.27 -4.70 -1.75
C GLY A 51 -5.80 -4.79 -1.68
N ILE A 52 -6.50 -4.31 -2.70
CA ILE A 52 -7.98 -4.28 -2.74
C ILE A 52 -8.57 -5.68 -2.61
N PRO A 53 -8.17 -6.71 -3.39
CA PRO A 53 -8.74 -8.04 -3.28
C PRO A 53 -8.58 -8.66 -1.90
N PHE A 54 -7.43 -8.46 -1.26
CA PHE A 54 -7.21 -8.93 0.11
C PHE A 54 -8.15 -8.24 1.11
N THR A 55 -8.25 -6.92 1.03
CA THR A 55 -9.16 -6.14 1.89
C THR A 55 -10.62 -6.53 1.69
N MET A 56 -11.04 -6.75 0.44
CA MET A 56 -12.38 -7.22 0.10
C MET A 56 -12.66 -8.60 0.71
N LEU A 57 -11.72 -9.52 0.62
CA LEU A 57 -11.87 -10.87 1.20
C LEU A 57 -12.06 -10.81 2.72
N VAL A 58 -11.24 -10.02 3.42
CA VAL A 58 -11.36 -9.84 4.88
C VAL A 58 -12.69 -9.18 5.24
N ALA A 59 -13.07 -8.10 4.54
CA ALA A 59 -14.32 -7.40 4.78
C ALA A 59 -15.53 -8.29 4.54
N THR A 60 -15.52 -9.08 3.47
CA THR A 60 -16.60 -10.05 3.18
C THR A 60 -16.75 -11.08 4.28
N GLY A 61 -15.62 -11.63 4.77
CA GLY A 61 -15.65 -12.58 5.89
C GLY A 61 -16.24 -11.98 7.17
N ILE A 62 -15.97 -10.71 7.44
CA ILE A 62 -16.56 -10.01 8.59
C ILE A 62 -18.06 -9.79 8.40
N ILE A 63 -18.46 -9.29 7.22
CA ILE A 63 -19.89 -9.04 6.91
C ILE A 63 -20.72 -10.30 7.05
N MET A 64 -20.22 -11.44 6.60
CA MET A 64 -20.92 -12.73 6.70
C MET A 64 -21.11 -13.22 8.15
N ASN A 65 -20.30 -12.72 9.08
CA ASN A 65 -20.37 -13.07 10.50
C ASN A 65 -21.02 -11.98 11.38
N LEU A 66 -21.55 -10.91 10.79
CA LEU A 66 -22.29 -9.91 11.54
C LEU A 66 -23.65 -10.48 12.01
N PRO A 67 -24.10 -10.17 13.23
CA PRO A 67 -25.39 -10.62 13.74
C PRO A 67 -26.54 -10.02 12.92
N SER A 68 -27.34 -10.86 12.26
CA SER A 68 -28.48 -10.43 11.43
C SER A 68 -29.57 -9.75 12.25
N GLU A 69 -29.70 -10.12 13.53
CA GLU A 69 -30.73 -9.63 14.44
C GLU A 69 -30.75 -8.08 14.52
N GLN A 70 -29.58 -7.45 14.52
CA GLN A 70 -29.50 -5.97 14.57
C GLN A 70 -29.95 -5.33 13.26
N ILE A 71 -29.69 -5.99 12.13
CA ILE A 71 -30.09 -5.51 10.80
C ILE A 71 -31.61 -5.69 10.66
N GLU A 72 -32.16 -6.84 11.05
CA GLU A 72 -33.58 -7.13 11.00
C GLU A 72 -34.39 -6.21 11.92
N ALA A 73 -33.90 -5.94 13.13
CA ALA A 73 -34.54 -4.98 14.04
C ALA A 73 -34.60 -3.57 13.43
N ALA A 74 -33.51 -3.11 12.83
CA ALA A 74 -33.46 -1.81 12.16
C ALA A 74 -34.38 -1.74 10.92
N GLU A 75 -34.55 -2.84 10.19
CA GLU A 75 -35.51 -2.92 9.07
C GLU A 75 -36.95 -2.83 9.56
N ILE A 76 -37.29 -3.47 10.70
CA ILE A 76 -38.60 -3.37 11.34
C ILE A 76 -38.89 -1.93 11.79
N ASP A 77 -37.86 -1.22 12.30
CA ASP A 77 -37.95 0.18 12.68
C ASP A 77 -38.03 1.15 11.48
N GLY A 78 -38.05 0.62 10.24
CA GLY A 78 -38.19 1.40 9.01
C GLY A 78 -36.92 2.09 8.54
N ALA A 79 -35.74 1.68 9.02
CA ALA A 79 -34.48 2.26 8.57
C ALA A 79 -34.17 1.86 7.11
N SER A 80 -33.73 2.83 6.31
CA SER A 80 -33.28 2.54 4.94
C SER A 80 -31.98 1.75 4.95
N LYS A 81 -31.70 0.99 3.87
CA LYS A 81 -30.46 0.19 3.71
C LYS A 81 -29.20 1.04 3.88
N LEU A 82 -29.20 2.29 3.44
CA LEU A 82 -28.08 3.21 3.58
C LEU A 82 -27.86 3.64 5.05
N GLN A 83 -28.97 3.83 5.80
CA GLN A 83 -28.89 4.16 7.23
C GLN A 83 -28.36 2.95 8.02
N ILE A 84 -28.86 1.74 7.74
CA ILE A 84 -28.37 0.50 8.36
C ILE A 84 -26.88 0.33 8.07
N PHE A 85 -26.46 0.48 6.81
CA PHE A 85 -25.04 0.38 6.45
C PHE A 85 -24.18 1.39 7.20
N LYS A 86 -24.59 2.68 7.21
CA LYS A 86 -23.78 3.75 7.78
C LYS A 86 -23.73 3.72 9.32
N SER A 87 -24.84 3.34 9.97
CA SER A 87 -24.98 3.43 11.43
C SER A 87 -24.70 2.12 12.16
N ILE A 88 -24.88 0.96 11.51
CA ILE A 88 -24.71 -0.35 12.13
C ILE A 88 -23.57 -1.11 11.49
N THR A 89 -23.65 -1.39 10.18
CA THR A 89 -22.72 -2.31 9.49
C THR A 89 -21.32 -1.74 9.40
N PHE A 90 -21.17 -0.52 8.88
CA PHE A 90 -19.86 0.09 8.63
C PHE A 90 -19.02 0.32 9.90
N PRO A 91 -19.59 0.85 11.02
CA PRO A 91 -18.83 1.01 12.25
C PRO A 91 -18.35 -0.33 12.83
N GLN A 92 -19.17 -1.37 12.77
CA GLN A 92 -18.80 -2.71 13.24
C GLN A 92 -17.67 -3.31 12.39
N ILE A 93 -17.79 -3.23 11.06
CA ILE A 93 -16.72 -3.67 10.16
C ILE A 93 -15.42 -2.95 10.49
N LEU A 94 -15.46 -1.62 10.64
CA LEU A 94 -14.27 -0.80 10.89
C LEU A 94 -13.61 -1.18 12.22
N LEU A 95 -14.39 -1.46 13.23
CA LEU A 95 -13.90 -1.86 14.55
C LEU A 95 -13.19 -3.23 14.48
N ILE A 96 -13.81 -4.21 13.82
CA ILE A 96 -13.24 -5.56 13.67
C ILE A 96 -12.02 -5.53 12.73
N MET A 97 -12.05 -4.72 11.67
CA MET A 97 -10.95 -4.58 10.72
C MET A 97 -9.79 -3.71 11.24
N ALA A 98 -9.96 -2.95 12.31
CA ALA A 98 -8.95 -2.00 12.77
C ALA A 98 -7.53 -2.59 12.91
N PRO A 99 -7.32 -3.77 13.52
CA PRO A 99 -5.98 -4.39 13.58
C PRO A 99 -5.40 -4.69 12.20
N SER A 100 -6.21 -5.22 11.28
CA SER A 100 -5.79 -5.54 9.91
C SER A 100 -5.43 -4.29 9.11
N LEU A 101 -6.19 -3.20 9.28
CA LEU A 101 -5.92 -1.91 8.62
C LEU A 101 -4.61 -1.29 9.13
N ILE A 102 -4.35 -1.36 10.43
CA ILE A 102 -3.09 -0.90 11.03
C ILE A 102 -1.93 -1.70 10.45
N GLN A 103 -2.05 -3.03 10.39
CA GLN A 103 -1.02 -3.90 9.83
C GLN A 103 -0.78 -3.61 8.34
N GLN A 104 -1.83 -3.42 7.54
CA GLN A 104 -1.70 -3.05 6.13
C GLN A 104 -1.01 -1.70 5.95
N PHE A 105 -1.33 -0.71 6.79
CA PHE A 105 -0.68 0.60 6.73
C PHE A 105 0.82 0.50 7.01
N ILE A 106 1.22 -0.23 8.07
CA ILE A 106 2.63 -0.47 8.39
C ILE A 106 3.33 -1.25 7.27
N GLY A 107 2.66 -2.27 6.72
CA GLY A 107 3.14 -3.03 5.58
C GLY A 107 3.36 -2.17 4.33
N ASN A 108 2.52 -1.15 4.10
CA ASN A 108 2.68 -0.22 2.99
C ASN A 108 3.85 0.75 3.19
N ILE A 109 4.12 1.20 4.42
CA ILE A 109 5.34 1.99 4.73
C ILE A 109 6.60 1.17 4.44
N ASN A 110 6.57 -0.13 4.71
CA ASN A 110 7.67 -1.06 4.51
C ASN A 110 7.52 -1.90 3.22
N ASN A 111 6.82 -1.39 2.20
CA ASN A 111 6.54 -2.13 0.98
C ASN A 111 7.78 -2.26 0.08
N PHE A 112 8.56 -3.30 0.32
CA PHE A 112 9.73 -3.62 -0.48
C PHE A 112 9.35 -4.17 -1.86
N ASN A 113 8.40 -5.12 -1.89
CA ASN A 113 8.19 -5.96 -3.07
C ASN A 113 7.70 -5.18 -4.28
N VAL A 114 6.65 -4.37 -4.12
CA VAL A 114 6.05 -3.62 -5.24
C VAL A 114 7.08 -2.66 -5.84
N ILE A 115 7.81 -1.93 -4.99
CA ILE A 115 8.80 -0.97 -5.45
C ILE A 115 9.99 -1.67 -6.11
N TYR A 116 10.53 -2.71 -5.49
CA TYR A 116 11.69 -3.42 -6.00
C TYR A 116 11.42 -4.09 -7.34
N PHE A 117 10.28 -4.77 -7.49
CA PHE A 117 9.96 -5.48 -8.72
C PHE A 117 9.43 -4.58 -9.83
N LEU A 118 8.77 -3.47 -9.52
CA LEU A 118 8.20 -2.59 -10.52
C LEU A 118 9.22 -1.57 -11.05
N THR A 119 9.85 -0.80 -10.16
CA THR A 119 10.75 0.31 -10.53
C THR A 119 12.20 0.09 -10.12
N GLY A 120 12.46 -0.86 -9.20
CA GLY A 120 13.78 -0.98 -8.57
C GLY A 120 14.17 0.26 -7.76
N GLY A 121 13.17 1.08 -7.34
CA GLY A 121 13.37 2.38 -6.69
C GLY A 121 13.66 3.54 -7.63
N GLY A 122 13.69 3.30 -8.96
CA GLY A 122 13.93 4.34 -9.97
C GLY A 122 12.75 5.29 -10.17
N PRO A 123 12.94 6.33 -10.99
CA PRO A 123 14.18 6.76 -11.62
C PRO A 123 15.24 7.25 -10.61
N THR A 124 16.52 7.08 -10.99
CA THR A 124 17.64 7.49 -10.13
C THR A 124 17.68 9.00 -9.96
N ASN A 125 17.95 9.45 -8.74
CA ASN A 125 18.12 10.86 -8.43
C ASN A 125 19.56 11.10 -7.94
N SER A 126 20.30 11.92 -8.67
CA SER A 126 21.70 12.25 -8.36
C SER A 126 21.87 13.04 -7.06
N SER A 127 20.79 13.66 -6.57
CA SER A 127 20.80 14.45 -5.33
C SER A 127 20.78 13.59 -4.06
N TYR A 128 20.44 12.31 -4.18
CA TYR A 128 20.34 11.40 -3.03
C TYR A 128 21.29 10.22 -3.19
N TYR A 129 22.10 9.96 -2.16
CA TYR A 129 23.06 8.87 -2.16
C TYR A 129 22.35 7.51 -2.33
N GLN A 130 22.55 6.86 -3.49
CA GLN A 130 21.98 5.55 -3.86
C GLN A 130 20.43 5.46 -3.83
N ALA A 131 19.71 6.50 -3.44
CA ALA A 131 18.26 6.50 -3.44
C ALA A 131 17.70 6.99 -4.78
N GLY A 132 16.63 6.39 -5.23
CA GLY A 132 15.84 6.85 -6.37
C GLY A 132 14.55 7.54 -5.94
N SER A 133 13.83 8.06 -6.91
CA SER A 133 12.64 8.88 -6.69
C SER A 133 11.44 8.11 -6.13
N THR A 134 11.45 6.78 -6.24
CA THR A 134 10.40 5.88 -5.75
C THR A 134 10.86 4.97 -4.63
N ASP A 135 12.10 5.15 -4.12
CA ASP A 135 12.58 4.36 -3.00
C ASP A 135 11.82 4.71 -1.71
N LEU A 136 11.46 3.68 -0.97
CA LEU A 136 11.18 3.77 0.45
C LEU A 136 12.47 3.48 1.25
N LEU A 137 12.44 3.77 2.54
CA LEU A 137 13.59 3.51 3.41
C LEU A 137 14.04 2.05 3.36
N VAL A 138 13.10 1.10 3.25
CA VAL A 138 13.39 -0.34 3.17
C VAL A 138 14.06 -0.74 1.85
N THR A 139 13.66 -0.17 0.72
CA THR A 139 14.29 -0.45 -0.57
C THR A 139 15.64 0.25 -0.69
N TRP A 140 15.78 1.42 -0.11
CA TRP A 140 17.06 2.11 -0.01
C TRP A 140 18.05 1.36 0.91
N LEU A 141 17.59 0.88 2.07
CA LEU A 141 18.39 0.00 2.94
C LEU A 141 18.91 -1.21 2.20
N TYR A 142 18.07 -1.85 1.39
CA TYR A 142 18.49 -2.99 0.57
C TYR A 142 19.60 -2.60 -0.44
N LYS A 143 19.46 -1.46 -1.11
CA LYS A 143 20.49 -0.97 -2.05
C LYS A 143 21.81 -0.67 -1.35
N LEU A 144 21.76 -0.05 -0.18
CA LEU A 144 22.95 0.24 0.62
C LEU A 144 23.65 -1.05 1.06
N THR A 145 22.89 -2.06 1.47
CA THR A 145 23.44 -3.34 1.93
C THR A 145 24.02 -4.16 0.78
N VAL A 146 23.25 -4.34 -0.30
CA VAL A 146 23.58 -5.29 -1.37
C VAL A 146 24.43 -4.64 -2.46
N SER A 147 24.12 -3.40 -2.87
CA SER A 147 24.77 -2.75 -4.01
C SER A 147 25.95 -1.88 -3.57
N ALA A 148 25.79 -1.04 -2.56
CA ALA A 148 26.82 -0.14 -2.08
C ALA A 148 27.74 -0.77 -1.02
N LYS A 149 27.28 -1.85 -0.34
CA LYS A 149 27.99 -2.52 0.77
C LYS A 149 28.32 -1.57 1.93
N ASP A 150 27.53 -0.51 2.10
CA ASP A 150 27.65 0.45 3.19
C ASP A 150 26.78 -0.01 4.37
N TYR A 151 27.33 -0.94 5.14
CA TYR A 151 26.63 -1.57 6.26
C TYR A 151 26.39 -0.60 7.42
N ASN A 152 27.25 0.42 7.58
CA ASN A 152 27.11 1.39 8.65
C ASN A 152 25.84 2.24 8.46
N LEU A 153 25.69 2.82 7.27
CA LEU A 153 24.50 3.60 6.94
C LEU A 153 23.25 2.72 6.88
N ALA A 154 23.36 1.50 6.34
CA ALA A 154 22.26 0.55 6.29
C ALA A 154 21.75 0.21 7.70
N SER A 155 22.65 -0.01 8.68
CA SER A 155 22.28 -0.32 10.07
C SER A 155 21.53 0.83 10.74
N VAL A 156 21.95 2.07 10.52
CA VAL A 156 21.28 3.27 11.04
C VAL A 156 19.86 3.38 10.47
N ILE A 157 19.71 3.19 9.15
CA ILE A 157 18.41 3.24 8.48
C ILE A 157 17.50 2.11 8.98
N GLY A 158 18.05 0.90 9.22
CA GLY A 158 17.32 -0.22 9.78
C GLY A 158 16.72 0.07 11.16
N ILE A 159 17.52 0.66 12.04
CA ILE A 159 17.07 1.10 13.38
C ILE A 159 15.99 2.17 13.25
N LEU A 160 16.16 3.12 12.34
CA LEU A 160 15.20 4.20 12.12
C LEU A 160 13.86 3.66 11.61
N ILE A 161 13.88 2.73 10.64
CA ILE A 161 12.67 2.06 10.15
C ILE A 161 11.96 1.33 11.30
N PHE A 162 12.71 0.59 12.12
CA PHE A 162 12.17 -0.11 13.28
C PHE A 162 11.52 0.87 14.27
N ALA A 163 12.23 1.94 14.63
CA ALA A 163 11.73 2.93 15.60
C ALA A 163 10.43 3.61 15.10
N ILE A 164 10.39 4.04 13.84
CA ILE A 164 9.19 4.65 13.24
C ILE A 164 8.03 3.65 13.22
N SER A 165 8.27 2.44 12.74
CA SER A 165 7.23 1.40 12.62
C SER A 165 6.70 0.98 14.00
N ALA A 166 7.57 0.82 14.99
CA ALA A 166 7.21 0.47 16.36
C ALA A 166 6.41 1.61 17.03
N ALA A 167 6.87 2.86 16.92
CA ALA A 167 6.17 4.00 17.48
C ALA A 167 4.76 4.16 16.87
N PHE A 168 4.66 4.07 15.55
CA PHE A 168 3.36 4.14 14.87
C PHE A 168 2.43 2.98 15.26
N SER A 169 2.97 1.75 15.30
CA SER A 169 2.21 0.55 15.70
C SER A 169 1.67 0.69 17.12
N LEU A 170 2.50 1.10 18.08
CA LEU A 170 2.09 1.31 19.47
C LEU A 170 1.03 2.40 19.60
N LEU A 171 1.23 3.54 18.94
CA LEU A 171 0.28 4.66 18.98
C LEU A 171 -1.06 4.28 18.35
N ALA A 172 -1.05 3.61 17.21
CA ALA A 172 -2.26 3.18 16.52
C ALA A 172 -3.00 2.10 17.33
N TYR A 173 -2.27 1.12 17.87
CA TYR A 173 -2.85 0.04 18.66
C TYR A 173 -3.47 0.53 19.96
N THR A 174 -2.76 1.36 20.72
CA THR A 174 -3.27 1.90 22.01
C THR A 174 -4.47 2.83 21.84
N ARG A 175 -4.62 3.46 20.68
CA ARG A 175 -5.78 4.28 20.35
C ARG A 175 -6.94 3.49 19.73
N SER A 176 -6.71 2.26 19.33
CA SER A 176 -7.73 1.39 18.75
C SER A 176 -8.82 1.04 19.79
N ALA A 177 -10.08 1.02 19.36
CA ALA A 177 -11.21 0.59 20.20
C ALA A 177 -11.04 -0.85 20.69
N SER A 178 -10.43 -1.72 19.89
CA SER A 178 -10.13 -3.10 20.26
C SER A 178 -9.22 -3.23 21.48
N PHE A 179 -8.32 -2.29 21.70
CA PHE A 179 -7.49 -2.27 22.91
C PHE A 179 -8.28 -1.85 24.14
N LYS A 180 -9.18 -0.88 24.00
CA LYS A 180 -10.02 -0.39 25.10
C LYS A 180 -10.99 -1.47 25.61
N GLU A 181 -11.57 -2.26 24.73
CA GLU A 181 -12.46 -3.38 25.10
C GLU A 181 -11.70 -4.52 25.77
N GLY A 182 -10.46 -4.80 25.37
CA GLY A 182 -9.61 -5.83 25.98
C GLY A 182 -9.09 -5.47 27.38
N THR A 183 -9.00 -4.18 27.71
CA THR A 183 -8.54 -3.69 29.03
C THR A 183 -9.70 -3.41 30.00
N ALA A 184 -10.94 -3.44 29.54
CA ALA A 184 -12.15 -3.23 30.37
C ALA A 184 -12.71 -4.51 31.00
N LYS A 185 -12.02 -5.65 30.82
CA LYS A 185 -12.25 -6.91 31.53
C LYS A 185 -11.17 -7.10 32.59
#